data_242d09191d69a02182bf87d90d028cf9
#
_entry.id   242d09191d69a02182bf87d90d028cf9
#
_cell.length_a   1.000
_cell.length_b   1.000
_cell.length_c   1.000
_cell.angle_alpha   90.00
_cell.angle_beta   90.00
_cell.angle_gamma   90.00
#
_symmetry.space_group_name_H-M   'P 1'
#
loop_
_entity.id
_entity.type
_entity.pdbx_description
1 polymer ?
#
loop_
_entity_poly.entity_id
_entity_poly.type
_entity_poly.pdbx_seq_one_letter_code
_entity_poly.pdbx_strand_id
1 'polypeptide(L)'
;MNRPTPRARRGFSVIEVLIAIVIFGIASVALAGLTMRTARRNTLTSVRAYQTVFMSSELARVTALPTAALVPGTSCDTTTSAPWLYQRCTTVTNVNTRQQQVRVIVRPLTAGLTTPDTVIIDRASNVGALDFGGT
;
A
#
# COMPACT_ATOMS: atom_id res chain seq x y z
N MET A 1 -53.11 -53.10 18.89
CA MET A 1 -53.22 -51.87 18.09
C MET A 1 -52.70 -50.69 18.95
N ASN A 2 -51.39 -50.30 18.78
CA ASN A 2 -50.79 -49.18 19.50
C ASN A 2 -51.11 -47.88 18.78
N ARG A 3 -51.91 -47.00 19.36
CA ARG A 3 -52.15 -45.63 18.84
C ARG A 3 -50.93 -44.76 19.17
N PRO A 4 -50.32 -44.11 18.19
CA PRO A 4 -49.25 -43.15 18.49
C PRO A 4 -49.79 -41.95 19.23
N THR A 5 -49.21 -41.60 20.37
CA THR A 5 -49.55 -40.40 21.15
C THR A 5 -49.18 -39.15 20.33
N PRO A 6 -50.11 -38.19 20.20
CA PRO A 6 -49.80 -36.95 19.49
C PRO A 6 -48.73 -36.17 20.25
N ARG A 7 -47.57 -35.90 19.59
CA ARG A 7 -46.53 -35.03 20.11
C ARG A 7 -47.09 -33.62 20.21
N ALA A 8 -47.19 -33.10 21.42
CA ALA A 8 -47.55 -31.72 21.68
C ALA A 8 -46.56 -30.80 20.92
N ARG A 9 -47.06 -30.03 19.93
CA ARG A 9 -46.30 -28.98 19.27
C ARG A 9 -46.07 -27.88 20.28
N ARG A 10 -44.81 -27.77 20.80
CA ARG A 10 -44.42 -26.63 21.63
C ARG A 10 -44.38 -25.39 20.75
N GLY A 11 -45.26 -24.43 20.97
CA GLY A 11 -45.19 -23.10 20.38
C GLY A 11 -44.06 -22.28 21.03
N PHE A 12 -43.47 -21.35 20.27
CA PHE A 12 -42.52 -20.42 20.80
C PHE A 12 -43.18 -19.46 21.81
N SER A 13 -42.48 -19.24 22.93
CA SER A 13 -42.91 -18.25 23.92
C SER A 13 -42.59 -16.84 23.40
N VAL A 14 -43.46 -15.88 23.67
CA VAL A 14 -43.26 -14.46 23.35
C VAL A 14 -41.93 -13.94 23.94
N ILE A 15 -41.58 -14.40 25.15
CA ILE A 15 -40.35 -14.01 25.81
C ILE A 15 -39.11 -14.51 25.06
N GLU A 16 -39.17 -15.70 24.48
CA GLU A 16 -38.07 -16.29 23.69
C GLU A 16 -37.83 -15.50 22.42
N VAL A 17 -38.88 -15.04 21.75
CA VAL A 17 -38.79 -14.17 20.56
C VAL A 17 -38.18 -12.82 20.93
N LEU A 18 -38.55 -12.22 22.05
CA LEU A 18 -38.01 -10.95 22.51
C LEU A 18 -36.50 -11.07 22.83
N ILE A 19 -36.09 -12.12 23.51
CA ILE A 19 -34.67 -12.37 23.81
C ILE A 19 -33.89 -12.59 22.50
N ALA A 20 -34.43 -13.34 21.56
CA ALA A 20 -33.79 -13.58 20.27
C ALA A 20 -33.56 -12.28 19.48
N ILE A 21 -34.54 -11.39 19.45
CA ILE A 21 -34.41 -10.07 18.77
C ILE A 21 -33.34 -9.21 19.44
N VAL A 22 -33.28 -9.17 20.76
CA VAL A 22 -32.23 -8.41 21.48
C VAL A 22 -30.84 -8.94 21.17
N ILE A 23 -30.63 -10.26 21.23
CA ILE A 23 -29.34 -10.88 20.91
C ILE A 23 -28.97 -10.62 19.46
N PHE A 24 -29.91 -10.76 18.53
CA PHE A 24 -29.72 -10.49 17.12
C PHE A 24 -29.33 -9.02 16.86
N GLY A 25 -29.98 -8.07 17.54
CA GLY A 25 -29.67 -6.65 17.47
C GLY A 25 -28.23 -6.36 17.89
N ILE A 26 -27.77 -6.91 19.02
CA ILE A 26 -26.41 -6.74 19.52
C ILE A 26 -25.39 -7.33 18.52
N ALA A 27 -25.63 -8.53 18.03
CA ALA A 27 -24.76 -9.19 17.05
C ALA A 27 -24.66 -8.38 15.73
N SER A 28 -25.77 -7.82 15.27
CA SER A 28 -25.82 -7.01 14.05
C SER A 28 -24.98 -5.74 14.16
N VAL A 29 -25.04 -5.03 15.30
CA VAL A 29 -24.22 -3.83 15.55
C VAL A 29 -22.74 -4.18 15.60
N ALA A 30 -22.37 -5.30 16.23
CA ALA A 30 -20.98 -5.76 16.31
C ALA A 30 -20.40 -6.08 14.91
N LEU A 31 -21.19 -6.76 14.06
CA LEU A 31 -20.81 -7.06 12.67
C LEU A 31 -20.67 -5.80 11.82
N ALA A 32 -21.58 -4.83 11.96
CA ALA A 32 -21.47 -3.55 11.26
C ALA A 32 -20.18 -2.79 11.61
N GLY A 33 -19.80 -2.79 12.89
CA GLY A 33 -18.53 -2.20 13.34
C GLY A 33 -17.30 -2.88 12.75
N LEU A 34 -17.33 -4.21 12.61
CA LEU A 34 -16.23 -4.98 12.03
C LEU A 34 -16.07 -4.69 10.53
N THR A 35 -17.17 -4.64 9.78
CA THR A 35 -17.14 -4.36 8.33
C THR A 35 -16.58 -2.97 8.04
N MET A 36 -16.92 -1.95 8.83
CA MET A 36 -16.35 -0.61 8.70
C MET A 36 -14.84 -0.58 8.94
N ARG A 37 -14.35 -1.28 9.96
CA ARG A 37 -12.91 -1.38 10.26
C ARG A 37 -12.16 -2.08 9.13
N THR A 38 -12.73 -3.16 8.60
CA THR A 38 -12.13 -3.92 7.49
C THR A 38 -12.08 -3.07 6.22
N ALA A 39 -13.14 -2.33 5.89
CA ALA A 39 -13.16 -1.44 4.74
C ALA A 39 -12.06 -0.37 4.82
N ARG A 40 -11.89 0.28 5.98
CA ARG A 40 -10.79 1.26 6.18
C ARG A 40 -9.41 0.63 6.02
N ARG A 41 -9.18 -0.57 6.57
CA ARG A 41 -7.91 -1.28 6.43
C ARG A 41 -7.62 -1.62 4.97
N ASN A 42 -8.61 -2.09 4.23
CA ASN A 42 -8.47 -2.41 2.81
C ASN A 42 -8.07 -1.17 1.99
N THR A 43 -8.69 -0.02 2.27
CA THR A 43 -8.31 1.25 1.61
C THR A 43 -6.85 1.61 1.88
N LEU A 44 -6.41 1.56 3.15
CA LEU A 44 -5.02 1.85 3.50
C LEU A 44 -4.03 0.87 2.88
N THR A 45 -4.39 -0.41 2.80
CA THR A 45 -3.55 -1.44 2.18
C THR A 45 -3.42 -1.21 0.68
N SER A 46 -4.51 -0.86 -0.01
CA SER A 46 -4.47 -0.57 -1.45
C SER A 46 -3.62 0.68 -1.74
N VAL A 47 -3.75 1.75 -0.96
CA VAL A 47 -2.91 2.95 -1.10
C VAL A 47 -1.42 2.62 -0.95
N ARG A 48 -1.06 1.83 0.06
CA ARG A 48 0.33 1.39 0.26
C ARG A 48 0.84 0.51 -0.88
N ALA A 49 0.00 -0.39 -1.39
CA ALA A 49 0.37 -1.23 -2.53
C ALA A 49 0.69 -0.39 -3.77
N TYR A 50 -0.14 0.60 -4.09
CA TYR A 50 0.14 1.54 -5.19
C TYR A 50 1.42 2.35 -4.94
N GLN A 51 1.63 2.85 -3.73
CA GLN A 51 2.85 3.57 -3.36
C GLN A 51 4.10 2.72 -3.59
N THR A 52 4.07 1.44 -3.19
CA THR A 52 5.19 0.49 -3.42
C THR A 52 5.41 0.23 -4.90
N VAL A 53 4.35 0.10 -5.71
CA VAL A 53 4.47 -0.07 -7.17
C VAL A 53 5.12 1.15 -7.82
N PHE A 54 4.70 2.37 -7.44
CA PHE A 54 5.32 3.60 -7.95
C PHE A 54 6.79 3.71 -7.52
N MET A 55 7.11 3.38 -6.28
CA MET A 55 8.48 3.35 -5.80
C MET A 55 9.33 2.36 -6.60
N SER A 56 8.86 1.13 -6.78
CA SER A 56 9.61 0.10 -7.52
C SER A 56 9.79 0.46 -9.00
N SER A 57 8.78 1.06 -9.63
CA SER A 57 8.89 1.52 -11.03
C SER A 57 9.93 2.62 -11.20
N GLU A 58 9.99 3.57 -10.26
CA GLU A 58 10.99 4.63 -10.28
C GLU A 58 12.39 4.10 -9.99
N LEU A 59 12.51 3.18 -9.04
CA LEU A 59 13.79 2.50 -8.78
C LEU A 59 14.29 1.77 -10.02
N ALA A 60 13.41 1.04 -10.71
CA ALA A 60 13.76 0.35 -11.97
C ALA A 60 14.21 1.36 -13.04
N ARG A 61 13.49 2.49 -13.19
CA ARG A 61 13.85 3.55 -14.12
C ARG A 61 15.24 4.13 -13.81
N VAL A 62 15.47 4.52 -12.56
CA VAL A 62 16.72 5.12 -12.11
C VAL A 62 17.88 4.13 -12.24
N THR A 63 17.68 2.86 -11.94
CA THR A 63 18.73 1.83 -12.05
C THR A 63 19.06 1.47 -13.51
N ALA A 64 18.09 1.60 -14.41
CA ALA A 64 18.29 1.35 -15.85
C ALA A 64 19.08 2.48 -16.56
N LEU A 65 19.05 3.71 -16.01
CA LEU A 65 19.77 4.83 -16.61
C LEU A 65 21.30 4.70 -16.34
N PRO A 66 22.13 5.01 -17.33
CA PRO A 66 23.56 5.13 -17.08
C PRO A 66 23.85 6.28 -16.11
N THR A 67 24.91 6.17 -15.31
CA THR A 67 25.27 7.18 -14.31
C THR A 67 25.51 8.57 -14.94
N ALA A 68 26.03 8.62 -16.14
CA ALA A 68 26.24 9.86 -16.88
C ALA A 68 24.93 10.60 -17.27
N ALA A 69 23.81 9.89 -17.31
CA ALA A 69 22.50 10.47 -17.60
C ALA A 69 21.80 11.01 -16.35
N LEU A 70 22.32 10.73 -15.17
CA LEU A 70 21.77 11.20 -13.90
C LEU A 70 22.36 12.58 -13.59
N VAL A 71 21.66 13.64 -14.00
CA VAL A 71 22.07 15.01 -13.71
C VAL A 71 21.77 15.34 -12.25
N PRO A 72 22.74 15.88 -11.49
CA PRO A 72 22.52 16.33 -10.12
C PRO A 72 21.40 17.35 -10.05
N GLY A 73 20.52 17.20 -9.08
CA GLY A 73 19.36 18.08 -8.90
C GLY A 73 18.16 17.32 -8.34
N THR A 74 17.07 18.05 -8.18
CA THR A 74 15.79 17.50 -7.73
C THR A 74 14.74 17.67 -8.83
N SER A 75 14.14 16.57 -9.23
CA SER A 75 12.99 16.55 -10.14
C SER A 75 11.78 15.96 -9.42
N CYS A 76 10.67 16.67 -9.45
CA CYS A 76 9.42 16.21 -8.88
C CYS A 76 8.36 16.09 -9.98
N ASP A 77 7.62 15.00 -9.97
CA ASP A 77 6.51 14.73 -10.88
C ASP A 77 5.29 14.26 -10.09
N THR A 78 4.10 14.58 -10.60
CA THR A 78 2.85 14.17 -9.97
C THR A 78 2.11 13.25 -10.91
N THR A 79 1.90 12.01 -10.47
CA THR A 79 1.11 11.06 -11.24
C THR A 79 -0.38 11.31 -11.00
N THR A 80 -1.11 11.46 -12.10
CA THR A 80 -2.57 11.64 -12.09
C THR A 80 -3.31 10.32 -12.32
N SER A 81 -2.60 9.20 -12.31
CA SER A 81 -3.19 7.87 -12.52
C SER A 81 -4.14 7.54 -11.37
N ALA A 82 -5.43 7.49 -11.68
CA ALA A 82 -6.46 7.03 -10.76
C ALA A 82 -6.12 5.61 -10.22
N PRO A 83 -6.54 5.27 -8.99
CA PRO A 83 -7.44 6.03 -8.13
C PRO A 83 -6.75 7.01 -7.16
N TRP A 84 -5.42 7.06 -7.12
CA TRP A 84 -4.68 7.82 -6.11
C TRP A 84 -3.68 8.78 -6.75
N LEU A 85 -3.60 9.99 -6.19
CA LEU A 85 -2.62 10.99 -6.60
C LEU A 85 -1.35 10.86 -5.75
N TYR A 86 -0.20 10.72 -6.41
CA TYR A 86 1.11 10.65 -5.77
C TYR A 86 2.04 11.70 -6.34
N GLN A 87 2.83 12.31 -5.48
CA GLN A 87 3.99 13.08 -5.88
C GLN A 87 5.24 12.21 -5.70
N ARG A 88 6.03 12.16 -6.75
CA ARG A 88 7.33 11.49 -6.79
C ARG A 88 8.41 12.54 -6.94
N CYS A 89 9.37 12.56 -6.04
CA CYS A 89 10.54 13.43 -6.12
C CYS A 89 11.80 12.55 -6.16
N THR A 90 12.63 12.77 -7.16
CA THR A 90 13.93 12.12 -7.32
C THR A 90 15.01 13.18 -7.17
N THR A 91 15.88 13.02 -6.19
CA THR A 91 17.03 13.90 -5.92
C THR A 91 18.30 13.14 -6.20
N VAL A 92 19.12 13.66 -7.10
CA VAL A 92 20.44 13.14 -7.42
C VAL A 92 21.49 14.05 -6.81
N THR A 93 22.40 13.49 -6.01
CA THR A 93 23.48 14.22 -5.35
C THR A 93 24.80 13.53 -5.64
N ASN A 94 25.81 14.28 -6.08
CA ASN A 94 27.17 13.75 -6.19
C ASN A 94 27.79 13.70 -4.80
N VAL A 95 28.09 12.49 -4.32
CA VAL A 95 28.81 12.29 -3.06
C VAL A 95 30.31 12.53 -3.27
N ASN A 96 30.81 12.04 -4.40
CA ASN A 96 32.18 12.29 -4.86
C ASN A 96 32.26 12.09 -6.40
N THR A 97 33.44 12.20 -6.99
CA THR A 97 33.65 12.06 -8.44
C THR A 97 33.28 10.68 -9.00
N ARG A 98 33.16 9.66 -8.14
CA ARG A 98 32.89 8.27 -8.52
C ARG A 98 31.61 7.71 -7.93
N GLN A 99 30.85 8.51 -7.16
CA GLN A 99 29.66 8.05 -6.47
C GLN A 99 28.56 9.09 -6.51
N GLN A 100 27.41 8.67 -6.93
CA GLN A 100 26.17 9.43 -6.89
C GLN A 100 25.17 8.78 -5.93
N GLN A 101 24.53 9.58 -5.13
CA GLN A 101 23.41 9.16 -4.31
C GLN A 101 22.11 9.61 -4.94
N VAL A 102 21.18 8.68 -5.12
CA VAL A 102 19.85 8.97 -5.63
C VAL A 102 18.83 8.71 -4.52
N ARG A 103 18.13 9.75 -4.15
CA ARG A 103 17.04 9.68 -3.18
C ARG A 103 15.71 9.78 -3.91
N VAL A 104 14.86 8.78 -3.75
CA VAL A 104 13.50 8.74 -4.30
C VAL A 104 12.52 8.86 -3.15
N ILE A 105 11.62 9.82 -3.22
CA ILE A 105 10.55 10.04 -2.26
C ILE A 105 9.22 9.92 -3.00
N VAL A 106 8.35 9.06 -2.51
CA VAL A 106 6.97 8.93 -3.00
C VAL A 106 6.02 9.27 -1.87
N ARG A 107 5.19 10.28 -2.06
CA ARG A 107 4.18 10.68 -1.09
C ARG A 107 2.78 10.73 -1.70
N PRO A 108 1.76 10.25 -1.01
CA PRO A 108 0.39 10.46 -1.41
C PRO A 108 0.02 11.93 -1.23
N LEU A 109 -0.75 12.49 -2.17
CA LEU A 109 -1.25 13.86 -2.08
C LEU A 109 -2.55 13.95 -1.28
N THR A 110 -3.22 12.82 -1.08
CA THR A 110 -4.44 12.78 -0.26
C THR A 110 -4.06 12.74 1.21
N ALA A 111 -4.45 13.77 1.94
CA ALA A 111 -4.13 13.93 3.36
C ALA A 111 -4.62 12.75 4.22
N GLY A 112 -3.78 12.32 5.15
CA GLY A 112 -4.14 11.34 6.19
C GLY A 112 -4.14 9.88 5.76
N LEU A 113 -3.76 9.54 4.52
CA LEU A 113 -3.80 8.14 4.07
C LEU A 113 -2.54 7.35 4.40
N THR A 114 -1.35 7.91 4.14
CA THR A 114 -0.07 7.25 4.46
C THR A 114 1.04 8.28 4.66
N THR A 115 2.15 7.85 5.29
CA THR A 115 3.39 8.60 5.37
C THR A 115 4.16 8.51 4.04
N PRO A 116 4.98 9.52 3.69
CA PRO A 116 5.91 9.43 2.57
C PRO A 116 6.85 8.23 2.72
N ASP A 117 7.11 7.55 1.62
CA ASP A 117 8.12 6.50 1.54
C ASP A 117 9.38 7.04 0.87
N THR A 118 10.56 6.65 1.39
CA THR A 118 11.84 7.17 0.92
C THR A 118 12.82 6.03 0.75
N VAL A 119 13.42 5.94 -0.43
CA VAL A 119 14.51 5.00 -0.72
C VAL A 119 15.72 5.78 -1.16
N ILE A 120 16.89 5.36 -0.68
CA ILE A 120 18.19 5.94 -1.03
C ILE A 120 19.01 4.83 -1.69
N ILE A 121 19.58 5.14 -2.85
CA ILE A 121 20.44 4.24 -3.62
C ILE A 121 21.76 4.95 -3.83
N ASP A 122 22.86 4.27 -3.52
CA ASP A 122 24.21 4.70 -3.89
C ASP A 122 24.63 4.02 -5.19
N ARG A 123 25.05 4.82 -6.16
CA ARG A 123 25.52 4.36 -7.46
C ARG A 123 26.97 4.75 -7.66
N ALA A 124 27.82 3.75 -7.91
CA ALA A 124 29.17 4.00 -8.36
C ALA A 124 29.16 4.34 -9.85
N SER A 125 29.83 5.42 -10.24
CA SER A 125 30.12 5.66 -11.65
C SER A 125 31.23 4.71 -12.04
N ASN A 126 30.99 3.87 -13.05
CA ASN A 126 32.05 3.08 -13.68
C ASN A 126 32.96 4.04 -14.48
N VAL A 127 33.86 4.69 -13.77
CA VAL A 127 34.96 5.40 -14.42
C VAL A 127 36.09 4.36 -14.61
N GLY A 128 36.18 3.83 -15.79
CA GLY A 128 37.25 2.94 -16.22
C GLY A 128 36.67 1.65 -16.79
N ALA A 129 36.42 1.62 -18.10
CA ALA A 129 36.79 0.42 -18.82
C ALA A 129 38.22 0.09 -18.36
N LEU A 130 38.39 -1.09 -17.79
CA LEU A 130 39.77 -1.61 -17.60
C LEU A 130 40.36 -1.64 -19.01
N ASP A 131 41.16 -0.64 -19.33
CA ASP A 131 41.99 -0.65 -20.52
C ASP A 131 43.00 -1.77 -20.27
N PHE A 132 42.66 -2.96 -20.68
CA PHE A 132 43.59 -4.07 -20.81
C PHE A 132 44.42 -3.73 -22.03
N GLY A 133 45.38 -2.82 -21.85
CA GLY A 133 46.38 -2.48 -22.85
C GLY A 133 47.00 -3.74 -23.44
N GLY A 134 46.44 -4.19 -24.54
CA GLY A 134 47.04 -5.21 -25.37
C GLY A 134 48.23 -4.58 -26.12
N THR A 135 49.40 -4.91 -25.72
CA THR A 135 50.61 -4.77 -26.51
C THR A 135 50.71 -5.90 -27.52
#